data_ee1b562bd6c243b15ca3f308d60d6c67
#
_entry.id   ee1b562bd6c243b15ca3f308d60d6c67
#
_cell.length_a   1.000
_cell.length_b   1.000
_cell.length_c   1.000
_cell.angle_alpha   90.00
_cell.angle_beta   90.00
_cell.angle_gamma   90.00
#
_symmetry.space_group_name_H-M   'P 1'
#
loop_
_entity.id
_entity.type
_entity.pdbx_description
1 polymer ?
#
loop_
_entity_poly.entity_id
_entity_poly.type
_entity_poly.pdbx_seq_one_letter_code
_entity_poly.pdbx_strand_id
1 'polypeptide(L)'
;MTDTIAILDFGSQYTQIIARRVRELQVYCEIYPWDTPPDKVQALNPKGYILSGGPSSVYEDGAPTLPGYVLESGLPVLGICYGMHLMAHSLGGTVQGADHREFGPATIEVTSHNELLPLGAQPVWMSHGDRLEALPRGFSVLATSPSCPVAAMGNPSARRYGVQFHPEVHHTPGGRDLLKRFAIEICQAAPSWTPDSIITRAVEQIRARVGGRRVLSAVSGGVDSSVATALVHKAIGSQLTGVFVDHGLLRLYEREQVEQAFHRNLGVNLIVVDAEAQFLGKLNGVSDPEQKRRIIGETFIRTFEAEARKLGEMDFLVQGTIYPDVVESSGPDRNKAQKIKSHHNVGGLPPDLKFELIEPLRYLFKDEVRAVGASKKINLLPIPRSVKRRFGVRWRLRSITARAASSTIWVER
;
A
#
# COMPACT_ATOMS: atom_id res chain seq x y z
N MET A 1 -8.13 21.09 -2.59
CA MET A 1 -7.00 20.12 -2.74
C MET A 1 -6.81 19.40 -1.41
N THR A 2 -6.39 18.16 -1.39
CA THR A 2 -6.13 17.41 -0.15
C THR A 2 -4.72 17.77 0.34
N ASP A 3 -4.57 18.18 1.60
CA ASP A 3 -3.25 18.41 2.18
C ASP A 3 -2.47 17.10 2.26
N THR A 4 -1.17 17.15 2.00
CA THR A 4 -0.35 15.97 1.77
C THR A 4 0.97 16.03 2.54
N ILE A 5 1.50 14.85 2.89
CA ILE A 5 2.85 14.67 3.44
C ILE A 5 3.66 13.84 2.43
N ALA A 6 4.84 14.31 2.07
CA ALA A 6 5.77 13.53 1.27
C ALA A 6 6.68 12.69 2.20
N ILE A 7 6.78 11.39 1.91
CA ILE A 7 7.66 10.48 2.65
C ILE A 7 8.78 10.06 1.73
N LEU A 8 10.02 10.36 2.09
CA LEU A 8 11.20 9.92 1.35
C LEU A 8 11.72 8.61 1.93
N ASP A 9 11.84 7.61 1.06
CA ASP A 9 12.26 6.25 1.42
C ASP A 9 13.77 6.09 1.20
N PHE A 10 14.48 5.84 2.29
CA PHE A 10 15.92 5.57 2.32
C PHE A 10 16.24 4.07 2.48
N GLY A 11 15.28 3.20 2.15
CA GLY A 11 15.45 1.74 2.18
C GLY A 11 14.99 1.08 3.48
N SER A 12 14.16 1.75 4.27
CA SER A 12 13.61 1.16 5.50
C SER A 12 12.53 0.12 5.20
N GLN A 13 12.58 -1.00 5.92
CA GLN A 13 11.48 -1.98 5.93
C GLN A 13 10.17 -1.39 6.50
N TYR A 14 10.25 -0.26 7.21
CA TYR A 14 9.12 0.36 7.92
C TYR A 14 8.51 1.54 7.17
N THR A 15 9.03 1.94 6.00
CA THR A 15 8.52 3.12 5.26
C THR A 15 7.03 3.01 4.95
N GLN A 16 6.55 1.83 4.53
CA GLN A 16 5.12 1.62 4.30
C GLN A 16 4.29 1.73 5.59
N ILE A 17 4.88 1.38 6.75
CA ILE A 17 4.21 1.50 8.04
C ILE A 17 4.08 2.98 8.42
N ILE A 18 5.13 3.80 8.18
CA ILE A 18 5.06 5.26 8.37
C ILE A 18 3.86 5.82 7.59
N ALA A 19 3.78 5.49 6.29
CA ALA A 19 2.68 5.96 5.45
C ALA A 19 1.30 5.53 5.98
N ARG A 20 1.15 4.27 6.39
CA ARG A 20 -0.11 3.78 6.98
C ARG A 20 -0.49 4.53 8.25
N ARG A 21 0.49 4.81 9.15
CA ARG A 21 0.23 5.59 10.38
C ARG A 21 -0.24 7.01 10.08
N VAL A 22 0.37 7.68 9.08
CA VAL A 22 -0.07 8.99 8.62
C VAL A 22 -1.50 8.93 8.04
N ARG A 23 -1.80 7.89 7.22
CA ARG A 23 -3.14 7.68 6.65
C ARG A 23 -4.20 7.35 7.70
N GLU A 24 -3.84 6.65 8.78
CA GLU A 24 -4.72 6.41 9.93
C GLU A 24 -5.12 7.71 10.66
N LEU A 25 -4.35 8.79 10.48
CA LEU A 25 -4.69 10.14 10.95
C LEU A 25 -5.59 10.91 9.95
N GLN A 26 -6.04 10.26 8.88
CA GLN A 26 -6.80 10.85 7.77
C GLN A 26 -6.03 11.95 7.00
N VAL A 27 -4.72 11.90 7.04
CA VAL A 27 -3.82 12.76 6.24
C VAL A 27 -3.29 11.96 5.06
N TYR A 28 -3.41 12.54 3.86
CA TYR A 28 -2.87 11.90 2.66
C TYR A 28 -1.34 11.97 2.65
N CYS A 29 -0.67 10.92 2.19
CA CYS A 29 0.77 10.89 2.00
C CYS A 29 1.16 9.99 0.83
N GLU A 30 2.30 10.24 0.23
CA GLU A 30 2.91 9.37 -0.77
C GLU A 30 4.36 9.07 -0.41
N ILE A 31 4.82 7.86 -0.79
CA ILE A 31 6.19 7.40 -0.61
C ILE A 31 6.94 7.60 -1.92
N TYR A 32 8.09 8.22 -1.85
CA TYR A 32 9.02 8.42 -2.96
C TYR A 32 10.39 7.86 -2.61
N PRO A 33 11.08 7.15 -3.51
CA PRO A 33 12.51 6.91 -3.39
C PRO A 33 13.25 8.23 -3.16
N TRP A 34 14.29 8.19 -2.34
CA TRP A 34 15.07 9.39 -1.96
C TRP A 34 15.65 10.14 -3.17
N ASP A 35 15.96 9.42 -4.25
CA ASP A 35 16.52 9.94 -5.51
C ASP A 35 15.46 10.42 -6.51
N THR A 36 14.20 10.52 -6.09
CA THR A 36 13.11 10.99 -6.95
C THR A 36 13.35 12.46 -7.37
N PRO A 37 13.21 12.78 -8.66
CA PRO A 37 13.34 14.15 -9.15
C PRO A 37 12.42 15.13 -8.40
N PRO A 38 12.92 16.36 -8.08
CA PRO A 38 12.20 17.33 -7.25
C PRO A 38 10.82 17.71 -7.80
N ASP A 39 10.69 17.86 -9.10
CA ASP A 39 9.44 18.21 -9.78
C ASP A 39 8.30 17.22 -9.48
N LYS A 40 8.61 15.94 -9.43
CA LYS A 40 7.61 14.89 -9.10
C LYS A 40 7.12 14.98 -7.67
N VAL A 41 8.02 15.24 -6.72
CA VAL A 41 7.65 15.33 -5.30
C VAL A 41 6.96 16.66 -5.03
N GLN A 42 7.43 17.76 -5.63
CA GLN A 42 6.84 19.08 -5.49
C GLN A 42 5.46 19.19 -6.14
N ALA A 43 5.19 18.43 -7.22
CA ALA A 43 3.85 18.34 -7.83
C ALA A 43 2.77 17.85 -6.86
N LEU A 44 3.17 17.11 -5.79
CA LEU A 44 2.29 16.73 -4.70
C LEU A 44 1.83 17.92 -3.85
N ASN A 45 2.54 19.05 -3.92
CA ASN A 45 2.36 20.24 -3.09
C ASN A 45 2.32 19.89 -1.59
N PRO A 46 3.41 19.27 -1.04
CA PRO A 46 3.39 18.74 0.31
C PRO A 46 3.34 19.86 1.36
N LYS A 47 2.74 19.57 2.51
CA LYS A 47 2.77 20.41 3.72
C LYS A 47 3.98 20.14 4.61
N GLY A 48 4.68 19.04 4.38
CA GLY A 48 5.88 18.64 5.10
C GLY A 48 6.47 17.34 4.58
N TYR A 49 7.65 17.02 5.08
CA TYR A 49 8.40 15.83 4.70
C TYR A 49 8.64 14.92 5.89
N ILE A 50 8.55 13.61 5.65
CA ILE A 50 9.05 12.58 6.58
C ILE A 50 10.19 11.85 5.88
N LEU A 51 11.34 11.78 6.54
CA LEU A 51 12.50 11.04 6.09
C LEU A 51 12.52 9.70 6.83
N SER A 52 12.44 8.61 6.10
CA SER A 52 12.37 7.27 6.71
C SER A 52 13.69 6.86 7.35
N GLY A 53 13.70 5.76 8.07
CA GLY A 53 14.92 5.04 8.41
C GLY A 53 15.62 4.46 7.17
N GLY A 54 16.74 3.82 7.37
CA GLY A 54 17.52 3.15 6.34
C GLY A 54 18.58 2.22 6.93
N PRO A 55 19.12 1.28 6.15
CA PRO A 55 20.12 0.33 6.62
C PRO A 55 21.56 0.86 6.60
N SER A 56 21.80 2.00 5.92
CA SER A 56 23.13 2.55 5.69
C SER A 56 23.55 3.50 6.81
N SER A 57 24.85 3.81 6.88
CA SER A 57 25.40 4.89 7.67
C SER A 57 25.67 6.12 6.80
N VAL A 58 25.42 7.33 7.32
CA VAL A 58 25.52 8.59 6.54
C VAL A 58 26.92 8.91 6.04
N TYR A 59 27.95 8.26 6.58
CA TYR A 59 29.36 8.40 6.21
C TYR A 59 29.86 7.25 5.30
N GLU A 60 29.00 6.30 4.91
CA GLU A 60 29.36 5.23 4.00
C GLU A 60 29.34 5.73 2.55
N ASP A 61 30.32 5.28 1.75
CA ASP A 61 30.36 5.58 0.32
C ASP A 61 29.14 4.99 -0.41
N GLY A 62 28.45 5.84 -1.16
CA GLY A 62 27.24 5.44 -1.90
C GLY A 62 25.97 5.36 -1.06
N ALA A 63 26.01 5.75 0.22
CA ALA A 63 24.81 5.84 1.04
C ALA A 63 23.80 6.85 0.48
N PRO A 64 22.49 6.62 0.64
CA PRO A 64 21.46 7.57 0.26
C PRO A 64 21.68 8.94 0.90
N THR A 65 21.53 10.01 0.13
CA THR A 65 21.74 11.39 0.59
C THR A 65 20.42 12.16 0.71
N LEU A 66 20.40 13.20 1.54
CA LEU A 66 19.23 14.07 1.65
C LEU A 66 19.16 15.02 0.44
N PRO A 67 18.08 14.96 -0.37
CA PRO A 67 17.91 15.90 -1.48
C PRO A 67 17.80 17.34 -1.01
N GLY A 68 18.57 18.26 -1.61
CA GLY A 68 18.66 19.67 -1.21
C GLY A 68 17.31 20.38 -1.17
N TYR A 69 16.42 20.07 -2.11
CA TYR A 69 15.09 20.69 -2.19
C TYR A 69 14.24 20.49 -0.92
N VAL A 70 14.50 19.44 -0.13
CA VAL A 70 13.77 19.20 1.14
C VAL A 70 14.05 20.30 2.14
N LEU A 71 15.34 20.62 2.35
CA LEU A 71 15.75 21.67 3.29
C LEU A 71 15.49 23.08 2.76
N GLU A 72 15.58 23.27 1.44
CA GLU A 72 15.34 24.55 0.75
C GLU A 72 13.85 24.91 0.68
N SER A 73 12.95 23.94 0.77
CA SER A 73 11.50 24.15 0.72
C SER A 73 10.95 25.01 1.85
N GLY A 74 11.67 25.12 2.99
CA GLY A 74 11.21 25.78 4.21
C GLY A 74 10.02 25.06 4.88
N LEU A 75 9.62 23.89 4.41
CA LEU A 75 8.53 23.09 4.99
C LEU A 75 9.02 22.31 6.22
N PRO A 76 8.10 21.89 7.11
CA PRO A 76 8.43 21.03 8.23
C PRO A 76 9.06 19.70 7.78
N VAL A 77 10.06 19.22 8.53
CA VAL A 77 10.75 17.97 8.27
C VAL A 77 10.85 17.14 9.55
N LEU A 78 10.45 15.86 9.48
CA LEU A 78 10.67 14.86 10.51
C LEU A 78 11.61 13.76 9.99
N GLY A 79 12.79 13.63 10.60
CA GLY A 79 13.71 12.52 10.35
C GLY A 79 13.50 11.38 11.34
N ILE A 80 13.39 10.15 10.87
CA ILE A 80 13.25 8.94 11.69
C ILE A 80 14.50 8.10 11.51
N CYS A 81 15.21 7.78 12.60
CA CYS A 81 16.42 6.95 12.64
C CYS A 81 17.46 7.47 11.61
N TYR A 82 17.71 6.75 10.52
CA TYR A 82 18.60 7.21 9.46
C TYR A 82 18.23 8.60 8.91
N GLY A 83 16.94 8.90 8.74
CA GLY A 83 16.48 10.22 8.31
C GLY A 83 16.84 11.35 9.27
N MET A 84 16.89 11.09 10.60
CA MET A 84 17.43 12.04 11.59
C MET A 84 18.92 12.25 11.38
N HIS A 85 19.69 11.19 11.18
CA HIS A 85 21.12 11.26 10.92
C HIS A 85 21.43 12.02 9.63
N LEU A 86 20.70 11.76 8.55
CA LEU A 86 20.84 12.49 7.28
C LEU A 86 20.61 13.97 7.45
N MET A 87 19.53 14.36 8.13
CA MET A 87 19.22 15.75 8.38
C MET A 87 20.30 16.42 9.24
N ALA A 88 20.76 15.75 10.29
CA ALA A 88 21.81 16.26 11.17
C ALA A 88 23.13 16.44 10.40
N HIS A 89 23.57 15.42 9.66
CA HIS A 89 24.79 15.45 8.86
C HIS A 89 24.75 16.55 7.80
N SER A 90 23.66 16.68 7.07
CA SER A 90 23.48 17.71 6.02
C SER A 90 23.48 19.15 6.57
N LEU A 91 23.21 19.32 7.86
CA LEU A 91 23.21 20.61 8.53
C LEU A 91 24.47 20.86 9.39
N GLY A 92 25.51 20.02 9.26
CA GLY A 92 26.80 20.17 9.94
C GLY A 92 26.86 19.55 11.32
N GLY A 93 25.92 18.67 11.67
CA GLY A 93 26.01 17.79 12.83
C GLY A 93 26.97 16.61 12.59
N THR A 94 27.36 15.92 13.66
CA THR A 94 28.27 14.77 13.59
C THR A 94 27.57 13.48 13.98
N VAL A 95 27.62 12.49 13.10
CA VAL A 95 27.11 11.13 13.32
C VAL A 95 28.27 10.15 13.34
N GLN A 96 28.27 9.22 14.27
CA GLN A 96 29.31 8.19 14.41
C GLN A 96 28.69 6.83 14.75
N GLY A 97 29.43 5.76 14.49
CA GLY A 97 29.07 4.42 14.96
C GLY A 97 28.99 4.37 16.48
N ALA A 98 27.95 3.80 17.02
CA ALA A 98 27.80 3.65 18.47
C ALA A 98 28.65 2.45 18.96
N ASP A 99 29.27 2.61 20.14
CA ASP A 99 30.01 1.51 20.80
C ASP A 99 29.10 0.32 21.11
N HIS A 100 27.83 0.61 21.39
CA HIS A 100 26.78 -0.40 21.60
C HIS A 100 25.62 -0.12 20.65
N ARG A 101 25.35 -1.08 19.79
CA ARG A 101 24.16 -1.09 18.93
C ARG A 101 22.91 -1.30 19.79
N GLU A 102 21.86 -0.56 19.53
CA GLU A 102 20.62 -0.60 20.31
C GLU A 102 19.47 -1.13 19.44
N PHE A 103 18.99 -2.33 19.79
CA PHE A 103 17.86 -2.98 19.11
C PHE A 103 16.86 -3.47 20.16
N GLY A 104 15.61 -3.01 20.05
CA GLY A 104 14.54 -3.45 20.93
C GLY A 104 13.91 -2.33 21.77
N PRO A 105 13.23 -2.72 22.87
CA PRO A 105 12.54 -1.76 23.73
C PRO A 105 13.55 -0.92 24.53
N ALA A 106 13.32 0.39 24.55
CA ALA A 106 14.06 1.36 25.34
C ALA A 106 13.12 2.37 25.98
N THR A 107 13.62 3.14 26.95
CA THR A 107 12.89 4.26 27.53
C THR A 107 13.67 5.54 27.27
N ILE A 108 13.03 6.51 26.64
CA ILE A 108 13.57 7.87 26.50
C ILE A 108 13.02 8.77 27.61
N GLU A 109 13.77 9.79 27.97
CA GLU A 109 13.36 10.82 28.92
C GLU A 109 13.27 12.17 28.23
N VAL A 110 12.10 12.78 28.29
CA VAL A 110 11.81 14.12 27.76
C VAL A 110 11.79 15.09 28.92
N THR A 111 12.83 15.92 29.05
CA THR A 111 13.04 16.80 30.20
C THR A 111 12.54 18.23 30.03
N SER A 112 12.23 18.62 28.77
CA SER A 112 11.79 19.98 28.46
C SER A 112 10.53 19.98 27.56
N HIS A 113 9.69 20.99 27.73
CA HIS A 113 8.54 21.19 26.87
C HIS A 113 8.94 21.38 25.41
N ASN A 114 8.31 20.64 24.51
CA ASN A 114 8.48 20.77 23.07
C ASN A 114 7.17 20.39 22.34
N GLU A 115 7.11 20.70 21.06
CA GLU A 115 5.90 20.50 20.24
C GLU A 115 5.70 19.02 19.83
N LEU A 116 6.79 18.22 19.81
CA LEU A 116 6.76 16.87 19.24
C LEU A 116 6.46 15.79 20.28
N LEU A 117 7.05 15.88 21.48
CA LEU A 117 7.01 14.83 22.50
C LEU A 117 6.41 15.34 23.81
N PRO A 118 5.58 14.55 24.52
CA PRO A 118 5.14 14.88 25.86
C PRO A 118 6.30 14.72 26.87
N LEU A 119 6.25 15.49 27.98
CA LEU A 119 7.22 15.39 29.09
C LEU A 119 7.23 13.99 29.72
N GLY A 120 8.39 13.63 30.27
CA GLY A 120 8.63 12.42 31.08
C GLY A 120 9.05 11.20 30.27
N ALA A 121 9.05 10.06 30.96
CA ALA A 121 9.51 8.79 30.42
C ALA A 121 8.56 8.22 29.34
N GLN A 122 9.12 7.84 28.18
CA GLN A 122 8.37 7.29 27.06
C GLN A 122 8.96 5.95 26.62
N PRO A 123 8.18 4.85 26.57
CA PRO A 123 8.65 3.60 25.99
C PRO A 123 8.69 3.72 24.46
N VAL A 124 9.81 3.32 23.88
CA VAL A 124 10.08 3.41 22.43
C VAL A 124 10.76 2.15 21.93
N TRP A 125 10.80 1.99 20.61
CA TRP A 125 11.54 0.93 19.93
C TRP A 125 12.75 1.51 19.22
N MET A 126 13.95 1.08 19.64
CA MET A 126 15.22 1.45 19.02
C MET A 126 15.64 0.40 18.00
N SER A 127 16.30 0.84 16.93
CA SER A 127 16.89 -0.04 15.91
C SER A 127 18.01 0.70 15.18
N HIS A 128 19.15 0.91 15.85
CA HIS A 128 20.25 1.67 15.28
C HIS A 128 21.64 1.16 15.71
N GLY A 129 22.62 1.37 14.82
CA GLY A 129 24.03 1.12 15.06
C GLY A 129 24.87 2.40 15.11
N ASP A 130 24.29 3.52 14.71
CA ASP A 130 24.90 4.85 14.72
C ASP A 130 24.17 5.76 15.70
N ARG A 131 24.85 6.81 16.16
CA ARG A 131 24.29 7.83 17.04
C ARG A 131 24.74 9.23 16.64
N LEU A 132 23.96 10.22 17.00
CA LEU A 132 24.31 11.62 16.83
C LEU A 132 25.20 12.06 17.99
N GLU A 133 26.43 12.50 17.68
CA GLU A 133 27.40 12.99 18.65
C GLU A 133 27.34 14.52 18.85
N ALA A 134 27.15 15.25 17.75
CA ALA A 134 27.04 16.71 17.81
C ALA A 134 25.81 17.19 17.02
N LEU A 135 25.02 18.03 17.69
CA LEU A 135 23.85 18.64 17.08
C LEU A 135 24.23 19.67 16.01
N PRO A 136 23.43 19.81 14.94
CA PRO A 136 23.54 20.95 14.05
C PRO A 136 23.23 22.25 14.77
N ARG A 137 23.74 23.36 14.23
CA ARG A 137 23.49 24.70 14.79
C ARG A 137 21.98 25.02 14.85
N GLY A 138 21.51 25.46 15.98
CA GLY A 138 20.10 25.83 16.20
C GLY A 138 19.20 24.68 16.61
N PHE A 139 19.73 23.47 16.73
CA PHE A 139 18.99 22.34 17.29
C PHE A 139 19.22 22.18 18.78
N SER A 140 18.23 21.62 19.47
CA SER A 140 18.30 21.25 20.89
C SER A 140 17.97 19.75 21.03
N VAL A 141 18.49 19.12 22.09
CA VAL A 141 18.08 17.78 22.50
C VAL A 141 16.67 17.87 23.07
N LEU A 142 15.76 17.05 22.52
CA LEU A 142 14.38 16.94 23.01
C LEU A 142 14.16 15.75 23.93
N ALA A 143 14.92 14.67 23.71
CA ALA A 143 14.88 13.47 24.54
C ALA A 143 16.23 12.77 24.55
N THR A 144 16.49 12.06 25.64
CA THR A 144 17.70 11.24 25.85
C THR A 144 17.31 9.82 26.28
N SER A 145 18.22 8.86 26.13
CA SER A 145 18.17 7.57 26.81
C SER A 145 19.54 7.25 27.43
N PRO A 146 19.67 6.24 28.31
CA PRO A 146 20.95 5.86 28.88
C PRO A 146 22.04 5.54 27.86
N SER A 147 21.66 5.00 26.70
CA SER A 147 22.54 4.57 25.60
C SER A 147 22.57 5.56 24.43
N CYS A 148 21.61 6.48 24.36
CA CYS A 148 21.49 7.45 23.26
C CYS A 148 21.34 8.88 23.82
N PRO A 149 22.44 9.67 23.86
CA PRO A 149 22.41 11.04 24.37
C PRO A 149 21.50 11.98 23.59
N VAL A 150 21.24 11.67 22.31
CA VAL A 150 20.31 12.41 21.45
C VAL A 150 19.27 11.42 20.88
N ALA A 151 18.32 11.02 21.71
CA ALA A 151 17.22 10.16 21.27
C ALA A 151 16.16 10.93 20.46
N ALA A 152 16.09 12.25 20.65
CA ALA A 152 15.33 13.15 19.78
C ALA A 152 15.96 14.54 19.76
N MET A 153 15.87 15.22 18.62
CA MET A 153 16.34 16.58 18.43
C MET A 153 15.29 17.45 17.74
N GLY A 154 15.38 18.76 17.91
CA GLY A 154 14.46 19.68 17.24
C GLY A 154 15.01 21.09 17.10
N ASN A 155 14.55 21.75 16.02
CA ASN A 155 14.67 23.17 15.78
C ASN A 155 13.27 23.72 15.46
N PRO A 156 12.52 24.19 16.46
CA PRO A 156 11.16 24.70 16.27
C PRO A 156 11.07 25.86 15.28
N SER A 157 12.05 26.77 15.31
CA SER A 157 12.08 27.93 14.41
C SER A 157 12.14 27.53 12.94
N ALA A 158 12.86 26.44 12.64
CA ALA A 158 12.93 25.86 11.30
C ALA A 158 11.90 24.75 11.06
N ARG A 159 11.11 24.37 12.08
CA ARG A 159 10.16 23.27 12.08
C ARG A 159 10.81 21.94 11.66
N ARG A 160 12.01 21.66 12.14
CA ARG A 160 12.81 20.48 11.83
C ARG A 160 13.00 19.63 13.07
N TYR A 161 12.63 18.36 12.98
CA TYR A 161 12.62 17.41 14.10
C TYR A 161 13.25 16.10 13.67
N GLY A 162 13.90 15.42 14.62
CA GLY A 162 14.45 14.10 14.39
C GLY A 162 14.27 13.21 15.60
N VAL A 163 13.99 11.92 15.37
CA VAL A 163 13.91 10.90 16.40
C VAL A 163 14.76 9.69 16.02
N GLN A 164 15.50 9.14 16.98
CA GLN A 164 16.34 7.97 16.78
C GLN A 164 15.53 6.68 16.74
N PHE A 165 14.43 6.65 17.47
CA PHE A 165 13.52 5.52 17.58
C PHE A 165 12.48 5.52 16.46
N HIS A 166 11.73 4.41 16.36
CA HIS A 166 10.71 4.19 15.35
C HIS A 166 9.30 4.46 15.91
N PRO A 167 8.70 5.64 15.63
CA PRO A 167 7.35 5.98 16.10
C PRO A 167 6.25 5.21 15.36
N GLU A 168 6.55 4.67 14.18
CA GLU A 168 5.59 3.96 13.34
C GLU A 168 5.27 2.55 13.82
N VAL A 169 6.18 1.91 14.58
CA VAL A 169 6.00 0.52 14.99
C VAL A 169 5.10 0.41 16.23
N HIS A 170 4.45 -0.75 16.37
CA HIS A 170 3.53 -1.03 17.48
C HIS A 170 4.20 -0.93 18.87
N HIS A 171 5.50 -1.20 18.94
CA HIS A 171 6.28 -1.19 20.19
C HIS A 171 6.62 0.21 20.71
N THR A 172 6.23 1.26 19.99
CA THR A 172 6.29 2.67 20.44
C THR A 172 4.86 3.17 20.68
N PRO A 173 4.30 3.01 21.88
CA PRO A 173 2.88 3.33 22.13
C PRO A 173 2.52 4.78 21.85
N GLY A 174 3.41 5.74 22.17
CA GLY A 174 3.24 7.18 21.89
C GLY A 174 3.49 7.58 20.43
N GLY A 175 3.90 6.64 19.57
CA GLY A 175 4.33 6.95 18.22
C GLY A 175 3.24 7.53 17.32
N ARG A 176 1.98 7.06 17.48
CA ARG A 176 0.82 7.63 16.76
C ARG A 176 0.59 9.10 17.12
N ASP A 177 0.72 9.46 18.39
CA ASP A 177 0.52 10.82 18.85
C ASP A 177 1.66 11.74 18.39
N LEU A 178 2.90 11.25 18.35
CA LEU A 178 4.04 11.95 17.76
C LEU A 178 3.77 12.27 16.27
N LEU A 179 3.39 11.27 15.48
CA LEU A 179 3.08 11.45 14.07
C LEU A 179 1.87 12.38 13.85
N LYS A 180 0.88 12.35 14.75
CA LYS A 180 -0.25 13.29 14.75
C LYS A 180 0.21 14.71 14.99
N ARG A 181 1.03 14.96 16.01
CA ARG A 181 1.58 16.29 16.30
C ARG A 181 2.37 16.81 15.10
N PHE A 182 3.23 15.97 14.53
CA PHE A 182 3.98 16.38 13.35
C PHE A 182 3.07 16.69 12.15
N ALA A 183 2.23 15.76 11.73
CA ALA A 183 1.45 15.90 10.50
C ALA A 183 0.33 16.96 10.62
N ILE A 184 -0.39 16.98 11.76
CA ILE A 184 -1.57 17.84 11.92
C ILE A 184 -1.20 19.19 12.57
N GLU A 185 -0.40 19.17 13.64
CA GLU A 185 -0.16 20.40 14.41
C GLU A 185 1.01 21.20 13.83
N ILE A 186 2.14 20.54 13.47
CA ILE A 186 3.33 21.22 12.94
C ILE A 186 3.22 21.48 11.44
N CYS A 187 2.83 20.48 10.65
CA CYS A 187 2.61 20.63 9.19
C CYS A 187 1.28 21.29 8.85
N GLN A 188 0.35 21.39 9.80
CA GLN A 188 -1.00 21.93 9.58
C GLN A 188 -1.75 21.23 8.45
N ALA A 189 -1.52 19.93 8.27
CA ALA A 189 -2.22 19.14 7.28
C ALA A 189 -3.62 18.77 7.77
N ALA A 190 -4.66 19.14 7.03
CA ALA A 190 -6.04 18.86 7.37
C ALA A 190 -6.34 17.34 7.28
N PRO A 191 -7.02 16.74 8.28
CA PRO A 191 -7.42 15.33 8.26
C PRO A 191 -8.64 15.11 7.35
N SER A 192 -8.42 15.20 6.04
CA SER A 192 -9.48 15.16 5.01
C SER A 192 -9.51 13.87 4.20
N TRP A 193 -8.55 12.95 4.41
CA TRP A 193 -8.47 11.68 3.70
C TRP A 193 -9.40 10.63 4.33
N THR A 194 -10.69 10.75 4.07
CA THR A 194 -11.74 9.86 4.58
C THR A 194 -12.28 8.95 3.47
N PRO A 195 -12.93 7.80 3.79
CA PRO A 195 -13.56 6.96 2.78
C PRO A 195 -14.48 7.74 1.83
N ASP A 196 -15.23 8.69 2.37
CA ASP A 196 -16.16 9.52 1.59
C ASP A 196 -15.46 10.47 0.63
N SER A 197 -14.34 11.10 1.05
CA SER A 197 -13.55 11.97 0.18
C SER A 197 -12.80 11.15 -0.90
N ILE A 198 -12.32 9.97 -0.55
CA ILE A 198 -11.69 9.03 -1.48
C ILE A 198 -12.69 8.63 -2.58
N ILE A 199 -13.91 8.24 -2.20
CA ILE A 199 -14.96 7.87 -3.15
C ILE A 199 -15.30 9.03 -4.08
N THR A 200 -15.53 10.22 -3.54
CA THR A 200 -15.86 11.41 -4.32
C THR A 200 -14.79 11.71 -5.35
N ARG A 201 -13.52 11.78 -4.91
CA ARG A 201 -12.37 12.02 -5.78
C ARG A 201 -12.21 10.95 -6.86
N ALA A 202 -12.31 9.67 -6.49
CA ALA A 202 -12.20 8.56 -7.45
C ALA A 202 -13.30 8.64 -8.50
N VAL A 203 -14.54 8.90 -8.12
CA VAL A 203 -15.67 9.02 -9.04
C VAL A 203 -15.48 10.19 -10.02
N GLU A 204 -15.03 11.34 -9.55
CA GLU A 204 -14.73 12.51 -10.40
C GLU A 204 -13.62 12.22 -11.39
N GLN A 205 -12.52 11.63 -10.95
CA GLN A 205 -11.38 11.28 -11.81
C GLN A 205 -11.77 10.23 -12.86
N ILE A 206 -12.53 9.20 -12.49
CA ILE A 206 -13.01 8.17 -13.40
C ILE A 206 -13.92 8.78 -14.46
N ARG A 207 -14.89 9.62 -14.08
CA ARG A 207 -15.79 10.30 -15.01
C ARG A 207 -15.05 11.16 -16.00
N ALA A 208 -14.12 11.96 -15.53
CA ALA A 208 -13.32 12.85 -16.38
C ALA A 208 -12.46 12.06 -17.39
N ARG A 209 -11.92 10.91 -16.97
CA ARG A 209 -11.06 10.08 -17.82
C ARG A 209 -11.85 9.24 -18.82
N VAL A 210 -12.97 8.66 -18.41
CA VAL A 210 -13.76 7.77 -19.24
C VAL A 210 -14.60 8.53 -20.27
N GLY A 211 -15.24 9.62 -19.85
CA GLY A 211 -16.17 10.35 -20.74
C GLY A 211 -17.32 9.43 -21.20
N GLY A 212 -17.53 9.32 -22.52
CA GLY A 212 -18.55 8.45 -23.12
C GLY A 212 -18.08 7.07 -23.51
N ARG A 213 -16.82 6.67 -23.15
CA ARG A 213 -16.19 5.41 -23.59
C ARG A 213 -16.63 4.22 -22.75
N ARG A 214 -16.34 3.01 -23.23
CA ARG A 214 -16.76 1.76 -22.60
C ARG A 214 -15.65 1.16 -21.75
N VAL A 215 -16.03 0.56 -20.62
CA VAL A 215 -15.10 0.04 -19.61
C VAL A 215 -15.40 -1.42 -19.33
N LEU A 216 -14.36 -2.26 -19.34
CA LEU A 216 -14.41 -3.66 -18.96
C LEU A 216 -13.80 -3.86 -17.57
N SER A 217 -14.37 -4.73 -16.75
CA SER A 217 -13.82 -5.10 -15.45
C SER A 217 -13.72 -6.62 -15.31
N ALA A 218 -12.52 -7.10 -14.96
CA ALA A 218 -12.32 -8.48 -14.53
C ALA A 218 -12.64 -8.61 -13.04
N VAL A 219 -13.79 -9.20 -12.73
CA VAL A 219 -14.25 -9.41 -11.35
C VAL A 219 -13.74 -10.77 -10.86
N SER A 220 -12.88 -10.78 -9.83
CA SER A 220 -12.30 -12.03 -9.28
C SER A 220 -12.97 -12.51 -7.99
N GLY A 221 -14.04 -11.83 -7.51
CA GLY A 221 -14.62 -12.10 -6.20
C GLY A 221 -13.77 -11.60 -5.00
N GLY A 222 -12.54 -11.17 -5.23
CA GLY A 222 -11.68 -10.55 -4.21
C GLY A 222 -12.13 -9.12 -3.85
N VAL A 223 -11.74 -8.66 -2.64
CA VAL A 223 -12.12 -7.33 -2.13
C VAL A 223 -11.68 -6.22 -3.09
N ASP A 224 -10.46 -6.27 -3.61
CA ASP A 224 -9.89 -5.19 -4.41
C ASP A 224 -10.61 -5.04 -5.75
N SER A 225 -10.74 -6.13 -6.51
CA SER A 225 -11.49 -6.11 -7.78
C SER A 225 -12.94 -5.69 -7.57
N SER A 226 -13.55 -6.11 -6.46
CA SER A 226 -14.93 -5.76 -6.14
C SER A 226 -15.09 -4.28 -5.85
N VAL A 227 -14.22 -3.70 -5.03
CA VAL A 227 -14.28 -2.26 -4.70
C VAL A 227 -13.93 -1.40 -5.91
N ALA A 228 -12.93 -1.81 -6.70
CA ALA A 228 -12.57 -1.13 -7.95
C ALA A 228 -13.75 -1.08 -8.92
N THR A 229 -14.39 -2.23 -9.16
CA THR A 229 -15.57 -2.34 -10.04
C THR A 229 -16.73 -1.48 -9.53
N ALA A 230 -17.01 -1.52 -8.23
CA ALA A 230 -18.09 -0.73 -7.62
C ALA A 230 -17.84 0.78 -7.73
N LEU A 231 -16.60 1.25 -7.55
CA LEU A 231 -16.23 2.65 -7.74
C LEU A 231 -16.42 3.10 -9.18
N VAL A 232 -15.98 2.28 -10.14
CA VAL A 232 -16.13 2.57 -11.57
C VAL A 232 -17.62 2.58 -11.95
N HIS A 233 -18.39 1.58 -11.49
CA HIS A 233 -19.84 1.56 -11.74
C HIS A 233 -20.55 2.78 -11.17
N LYS A 234 -20.19 3.19 -9.96
CA LYS A 234 -20.72 4.42 -9.37
C LYS A 234 -20.42 5.67 -10.18
N ALA A 235 -19.27 5.69 -10.85
CA ALA A 235 -18.87 6.82 -11.68
C ALA A 235 -19.58 6.87 -13.02
N ILE A 236 -19.72 5.73 -13.72
CA ILE A 236 -20.10 5.68 -15.15
C ILE A 236 -21.32 4.79 -15.45
N GLY A 237 -21.87 4.10 -14.44
CA GLY A 237 -23.09 3.30 -14.60
C GLY A 237 -23.00 2.22 -15.67
N SER A 238 -23.91 2.27 -16.63
CA SER A 238 -24.07 1.25 -17.70
C SER A 238 -22.92 1.17 -18.70
N GLN A 239 -21.99 2.13 -18.73
CA GLN A 239 -20.78 2.06 -19.56
C GLN A 239 -19.82 0.96 -19.09
N LEU A 240 -19.98 0.45 -17.85
CA LEU A 240 -19.19 -0.64 -17.27
C LEU A 240 -19.84 -1.99 -17.56
N THR A 241 -19.05 -2.93 -18.11
CA THR A 241 -19.38 -4.35 -18.16
C THR A 241 -18.40 -5.13 -17.28
N GLY A 242 -18.92 -5.92 -16.34
CA GLY A 242 -18.14 -6.84 -15.52
C GLY A 242 -18.10 -8.23 -16.13
N VAL A 243 -16.96 -8.90 -16.08
CA VAL A 243 -16.80 -10.31 -16.45
C VAL A 243 -16.28 -11.09 -15.25
N PHE A 244 -17.02 -12.08 -14.82
CA PHE A 244 -16.64 -13.02 -13.77
C PHE A 244 -16.46 -14.41 -14.36
N VAL A 245 -15.31 -15.02 -14.17
CA VAL A 245 -14.99 -16.35 -14.69
C VAL A 245 -15.10 -17.36 -13.56
N ASP A 246 -16.06 -18.26 -13.66
CA ASP A 246 -16.17 -19.44 -12.80
C ASP A 246 -15.23 -20.53 -13.33
N HIS A 247 -14.10 -20.69 -12.69
CA HIS A 247 -13.05 -21.64 -13.04
C HIS A 247 -13.12 -22.97 -12.28
N GLY A 248 -14.19 -23.21 -11.51
CA GLY A 248 -14.38 -24.44 -10.74
C GLY A 248 -13.51 -24.55 -9.47
N LEU A 249 -12.60 -23.58 -9.21
CA LEU A 249 -11.74 -23.54 -8.03
C LEU A 249 -12.18 -22.45 -7.04
N LEU A 250 -13.44 -22.00 -7.17
CA LEU A 250 -14.02 -20.98 -6.30
C LEU A 250 -14.35 -21.55 -4.92
N ARG A 251 -14.48 -20.65 -3.95
CA ARG A 251 -14.99 -21.01 -2.63
C ARG A 251 -16.47 -21.39 -2.73
N LEU A 252 -16.94 -22.15 -1.75
CA LEU A 252 -18.35 -22.50 -1.66
C LEU A 252 -19.22 -21.24 -1.66
N TYR A 253 -20.19 -21.17 -2.57
CA TYR A 253 -21.10 -20.05 -2.79
C TYR A 253 -20.44 -18.72 -3.24
N GLU A 254 -19.19 -18.73 -3.67
CA GLU A 254 -18.51 -17.51 -4.11
C GLU A 254 -19.15 -16.92 -5.38
N ARG A 255 -19.53 -17.77 -6.33
CA ARG A 255 -20.24 -17.36 -7.56
C ARG A 255 -21.56 -16.67 -7.22
N GLU A 256 -22.39 -17.30 -6.42
CA GLU A 256 -23.71 -16.77 -6.03
C GLU A 256 -23.57 -15.45 -5.25
N GLN A 257 -22.53 -15.33 -4.42
CA GLN A 257 -22.24 -14.09 -3.68
C GLN A 257 -21.82 -12.96 -4.61
N VAL A 258 -21.01 -13.24 -5.62
CA VAL A 258 -20.58 -12.24 -6.62
C VAL A 258 -21.79 -11.81 -7.46
N GLU A 259 -22.59 -12.75 -7.97
CA GLU A 259 -23.80 -12.45 -8.73
C GLU A 259 -24.79 -11.59 -7.90
N GLN A 260 -24.99 -11.93 -6.64
CA GLN A 260 -25.86 -11.15 -5.74
C GLN A 260 -25.32 -9.75 -5.52
N ALA A 261 -24.04 -9.62 -5.22
CA ALA A 261 -23.41 -8.33 -4.92
C ALA A 261 -23.42 -7.39 -6.14
N PHE A 262 -23.02 -7.87 -7.28
CA PHE A 262 -22.85 -7.02 -8.46
C PHE A 262 -24.13 -6.85 -9.26
N HIS A 263 -24.83 -7.92 -9.56
CA HIS A 263 -26.02 -7.84 -10.40
C HIS A 263 -27.23 -7.32 -9.61
N ARG A 264 -27.54 -7.92 -8.44
CA ARG A 264 -28.76 -7.58 -7.68
C ARG A 264 -28.62 -6.31 -6.85
N ASN A 265 -27.47 -6.12 -6.17
CA ASN A 265 -27.32 -4.99 -5.25
C ASN A 265 -26.81 -3.72 -5.94
N LEU A 266 -25.88 -3.86 -6.90
CA LEU A 266 -25.26 -2.72 -7.57
C LEU A 266 -25.87 -2.42 -8.94
N GLY A 267 -26.53 -3.38 -9.60
CA GLY A 267 -27.07 -3.23 -10.96
C GLY A 267 -25.98 -3.21 -12.04
N VAL A 268 -24.80 -3.79 -11.76
CA VAL A 268 -23.71 -3.91 -12.73
C VAL A 268 -24.12 -4.91 -13.83
N ASN A 269 -23.88 -4.58 -15.08
CA ASN A 269 -23.97 -5.53 -16.20
C ASN A 269 -22.85 -6.58 -16.02
N LEU A 270 -23.17 -7.71 -15.36
CA LEU A 270 -22.22 -8.76 -15.03
C LEU A 270 -22.43 -9.98 -15.94
N ILE A 271 -21.39 -10.35 -16.67
CA ILE A 271 -21.34 -11.58 -17.46
C ILE A 271 -20.62 -12.64 -16.63
N VAL A 272 -21.28 -13.76 -16.41
CA VAL A 272 -20.72 -14.91 -15.70
C VAL A 272 -20.37 -15.97 -16.72
N VAL A 273 -19.08 -16.30 -16.80
CA VAL A 273 -18.53 -17.30 -17.72
C VAL A 273 -18.29 -18.59 -16.98
N ASP A 274 -19.01 -19.65 -17.36
CA ASP A 274 -18.74 -20.99 -16.84
C ASP A 274 -17.58 -21.62 -17.63
N ALA A 275 -16.44 -21.73 -16.97
CA ALA A 275 -15.20 -22.27 -17.51
C ALA A 275 -14.67 -23.46 -16.68
N GLU A 276 -15.47 -24.00 -15.73
CA GLU A 276 -15.06 -25.09 -14.83
C GLU A 276 -14.42 -26.25 -15.59
N ALA A 277 -15.10 -26.79 -16.59
CA ALA A 277 -14.61 -27.94 -17.36
C ALA A 277 -13.28 -27.66 -18.07
N GLN A 278 -13.10 -26.44 -18.58
CA GLN A 278 -11.89 -26.01 -19.28
C GLN A 278 -10.68 -25.94 -18.31
N PHE A 279 -10.87 -25.35 -17.13
CA PHE A 279 -9.78 -25.22 -16.14
C PHE A 279 -9.41 -26.57 -15.52
N LEU A 280 -10.40 -27.35 -15.10
CA LEU A 280 -10.16 -28.66 -14.48
C LEU A 280 -9.55 -29.64 -15.48
N GLY A 281 -9.97 -29.60 -16.76
CA GLY A 281 -9.37 -30.41 -17.81
C GLY A 281 -7.88 -30.13 -18.02
N LYS A 282 -7.47 -28.85 -18.05
CA LYS A 282 -6.06 -28.46 -18.20
C LYS A 282 -5.20 -28.73 -16.96
N LEU A 283 -5.81 -28.79 -15.78
CA LEU A 283 -5.13 -29.09 -14.52
C LEU A 283 -5.02 -30.60 -14.21
N ASN A 284 -5.72 -31.42 -15.01
CA ASN A 284 -5.70 -32.87 -14.78
C ASN A 284 -4.28 -33.43 -14.94
N GLY A 285 -3.82 -34.18 -13.93
CA GLY A 285 -2.48 -34.77 -13.88
C GLY A 285 -1.35 -33.79 -13.56
N VAL A 286 -1.61 -32.50 -13.38
CA VAL A 286 -0.57 -31.51 -12.99
C VAL A 286 -0.43 -31.50 -11.49
N SER A 287 0.77 -31.83 -10.97
CA SER A 287 1.08 -31.84 -9.53
C SER A 287 1.86 -30.58 -9.10
N ASP A 288 2.77 -30.09 -9.93
CA ASP A 288 3.63 -28.96 -9.64
C ASP A 288 2.84 -27.66 -9.40
N PRO A 289 3.02 -26.97 -8.25
CA PRO A 289 2.29 -25.77 -7.91
C PRO A 289 2.54 -24.60 -8.87
N GLU A 290 3.75 -24.43 -9.37
CA GLU A 290 4.11 -23.32 -10.25
C GLU A 290 3.50 -23.54 -11.65
N GLN A 291 3.53 -24.78 -12.14
CA GLN A 291 2.87 -25.14 -13.37
C GLN A 291 1.35 -24.94 -13.26
N LYS A 292 0.73 -25.28 -12.12
CA LYS A 292 -0.70 -25.00 -11.87
C LYS A 292 -0.99 -23.50 -11.97
N ARG A 293 -0.20 -22.65 -11.31
CA ARG A 293 -0.37 -21.19 -11.38
C ARG A 293 -0.31 -20.67 -12.80
N ARG A 294 0.68 -21.12 -13.56
CA ARG A 294 0.84 -20.73 -14.97
C ARG A 294 -0.35 -21.13 -15.81
N ILE A 295 -0.83 -22.39 -15.69
CA ILE A 295 -1.99 -22.90 -16.44
C ILE A 295 -3.25 -22.10 -16.08
N ILE A 296 -3.49 -21.85 -14.77
CA ILE A 296 -4.65 -21.09 -14.32
C ILE A 296 -4.59 -19.66 -14.88
N GLY A 297 -3.45 -18.98 -14.75
CA GLY A 297 -3.27 -17.61 -15.23
C GLY A 297 -3.47 -17.50 -16.74
N GLU A 298 -2.84 -18.36 -17.52
CA GLU A 298 -2.99 -18.37 -18.98
C GLU A 298 -4.42 -18.68 -19.41
N THR A 299 -5.06 -19.68 -18.80
CA THR A 299 -6.43 -20.05 -19.14
C THR A 299 -7.40 -18.94 -18.78
N PHE A 300 -7.20 -18.25 -17.64
CA PHE A 300 -8.01 -17.10 -17.25
C PHE A 300 -7.91 -15.97 -18.29
N ILE A 301 -6.69 -15.61 -18.69
CA ILE A 301 -6.46 -14.56 -19.68
C ILE A 301 -7.15 -14.90 -21.01
N ARG A 302 -7.00 -16.14 -21.50
CA ARG A 302 -7.65 -16.56 -22.76
C ARG A 302 -9.17 -16.59 -22.68
N THR A 303 -9.74 -17.03 -21.57
CA THR A 303 -11.19 -17.02 -21.35
C THR A 303 -11.71 -15.59 -21.29
N PHE A 304 -11.03 -14.72 -20.55
CA PHE A 304 -11.39 -13.30 -20.44
C PHE A 304 -11.29 -12.58 -21.79
N GLU A 305 -10.22 -12.84 -22.56
CA GLU A 305 -10.02 -12.32 -23.90
C GLU A 305 -11.16 -12.71 -24.85
N ALA A 306 -11.55 -13.99 -24.85
CA ALA A 306 -12.62 -14.49 -25.70
C ALA A 306 -13.95 -13.77 -25.38
N GLU A 307 -14.25 -13.53 -24.12
CA GLU A 307 -15.45 -12.79 -23.73
C GLU A 307 -15.34 -11.30 -24.07
N ALA A 308 -14.17 -10.67 -23.85
CA ALA A 308 -13.95 -9.28 -24.22
C ALA A 308 -14.19 -9.04 -25.74
N ARG A 309 -13.72 -9.96 -26.60
CA ARG A 309 -13.95 -9.88 -28.07
C ARG A 309 -15.42 -9.93 -28.45
N LYS A 310 -16.25 -10.71 -27.73
CA LYS A 310 -17.70 -10.78 -27.98
C LYS A 310 -18.41 -9.46 -27.64
N LEU A 311 -17.86 -8.68 -26.77
CA LEU A 311 -18.42 -7.39 -26.33
C LEU A 311 -18.15 -6.24 -27.32
N GLY A 312 -17.29 -6.46 -28.31
CA GLY A 312 -16.84 -5.43 -29.25
C GLY A 312 -15.78 -4.50 -28.65
N GLU A 313 -15.68 -3.29 -29.20
CA GLU A 313 -14.67 -2.33 -28.75
C GLU A 313 -14.88 -1.91 -27.30
N MET A 314 -13.83 -2.07 -26.50
CA MET A 314 -13.72 -1.62 -25.13
C MET A 314 -12.44 -0.79 -24.99
N ASP A 315 -12.55 0.39 -24.41
CA ASP A 315 -11.44 1.35 -24.34
C ASP A 315 -10.58 1.14 -23.07
N PHE A 316 -11.23 0.74 -21.98
CA PHE A 316 -10.58 0.63 -20.68
C PHE A 316 -10.77 -0.71 -20.02
N LEU A 317 -9.75 -1.09 -19.23
CA LEU A 317 -9.79 -2.25 -18.33
C LEU A 317 -9.60 -1.79 -16.88
N VAL A 318 -10.50 -2.18 -15.99
CA VAL A 318 -10.38 -1.93 -14.55
C VAL A 318 -9.39 -2.91 -13.93
N GLN A 319 -8.43 -2.38 -13.18
CA GLN A 319 -7.47 -3.17 -12.42
C GLN A 319 -7.50 -2.77 -10.94
N GLY A 320 -7.51 -3.79 -10.07
CA GLY A 320 -7.53 -3.62 -8.61
C GLY A 320 -6.15 -3.45 -7.97
N THR A 321 -5.19 -2.80 -8.65
CA THR A 321 -3.86 -2.47 -8.10
C THR A 321 -4.02 -1.61 -6.86
N ILE A 322 -3.31 -1.95 -5.77
CA ILE A 322 -3.29 -1.18 -4.52
C ILE A 322 -1.92 -0.55 -4.27
N TYR A 323 -1.84 0.38 -3.32
CA TYR A 323 -0.64 1.18 -3.10
C TYR A 323 0.63 0.37 -2.76
N PRO A 324 0.59 -0.67 -1.90
CA PRO A 324 1.74 -1.54 -1.70
C PRO A 324 2.31 -2.13 -2.99
N ASP A 325 1.45 -2.52 -3.94
CA ASP A 325 1.89 -3.05 -5.23
C ASP A 325 2.69 -2.02 -6.03
N VAL A 326 2.30 -0.75 -5.94
CA VAL A 326 2.97 0.36 -6.63
C VAL A 326 4.34 0.63 -6.01
N VAL A 327 4.40 0.73 -4.67
CA VAL A 327 5.65 0.99 -3.94
C VAL A 327 6.68 -0.10 -4.18
N GLU A 328 6.29 -1.37 -4.06
CA GLU A 328 7.16 -2.51 -4.31
C GLU A 328 7.71 -2.55 -5.76
N SER A 329 6.92 -2.07 -6.74
CA SER A 329 7.39 -1.99 -8.14
C SER A 329 8.32 -0.82 -8.41
N SER A 330 8.42 0.14 -7.50
CA SER A 330 9.23 1.35 -7.66
C SER A 330 10.59 1.29 -6.97
N GLY A 331 10.87 0.23 -6.18
CA GLY A 331 12.11 0.04 -5.43
C GLY A 331 13.35 -0.25 -6.30
N PRO A 332 14.55 -0.20 -5.70
CA PRO A 332 15.83 -0.39 -6.41
C PRO A 332 15.98 -1.79 -7.07
N ASP A 333 15.24 -2.80 -6.62
CA ASP A 333 15.18 -4.15 -7.22
C ASP A 333 14.15 -4.27 -8.36
N ARG A 334 13.97 -3.21 -9.15
CA ARG A 334 12.98 -3.11 -10.25
C ARG A 334 12.91 -4.34 -11.16
N ASN A 335 14.06 -4.96 -11.46
CA ASN A 335 14.14 -6.13 -12.35
C ASN A 335 13.59 -7.42 -11.73
N LYS A 336 13.71 -7.60 -10.41
CA LYS A 336 13.15 -8.76 -9.68
C LYS A 336 11.66 -8.56 -9.40
N ALA A 337 11.26 -7.35 -8.99
CA ALA A 337 9.88 -7.00 -8.72
C ALA A 337 9.00 -7.07 -9.99
N GLN A 338 9.51 -6.66 -11.15
CA GLN A 338 8.81 -6.83 -12.43
C GLN A 338 8.60 -8.31 -12.79
N LYS A 339 9.55 -9.21 -12.49
CA LYS A 339 9.38 -10.66 -12.71
C LYS A 339 8.33 -11.30 -11.81
N ILE A 340 8.24 -10.86 -10.54
CA ILE A 340 7.21 -11.36 -9.60
C ILE A 340 5.83 -10.81 -9.95
N LYS A 341 5.73 -9.58 -10.47
CA LYS A 341 4.45 -8.93 -10.82
C LYS A 341 3.86 -9.35 -12.17
N SER A 342 4.59 -10.02 -13.02
CA SER A 342 4.04 -10.61 -14.25
C SER A 342 2.86 -11.57 -13.99
N HIS A 343 2.69 -12.02 -12.73
CA HIS A 343 1.62 -12.93 -12.32
C HIS A 343 0.35 -12.23 -11.76
N HIS A 344 0.44 -10.94 -11.43
CA HIS A 344 -0.70 -10.14 -10.94
C HIS A 344 -1.18 -9.08 -11.94
N ASN A 345 -0.40 -8.81 -12.97
CA ASN A 345 -0.77 -7.89 -14.03
C ASN A 345 -1.31 -8.64 -15.24
N VAL A 346 -2.31 -8.05 -15.85
CA VAL A 346 -2.85 -8.37 -17.17
C VAL A 346 -1.77 -8.24 -18.28
N GLY A 347 -0.49 -8.35 -17.92
CA GLY A 347 0.66 -8.36 -18.84
C GLY A 347 0.73 -9.57 -19.78
N GLY A 348 -0.26 -10.45 -19.71
CA GLY A 348 -0.46 -11.53 -20.66
C GLY A 348 -1.59 -11.32 -21.65
N LEU A 349 -2.25 -10.14 -21.66
CA LEU A 349 -3.22 -9.83 -22.71
C LEU A 349 -2.53 -9.70 -24.06
N PRO A 350 -3.13 -10.22 -25.13
CA PRO A 350 -2.58 -10.10 -26.47
C PRO A 350 -2.35 -8.63 -26.87
N PRO A 351 -1.31 -8.35 -27.69
CA PRO A 351 -0.94 -7.00 -28.10
C PRO A 351 -2.04 -6.26 -28.90
N ASP A 352 -3.01 -7.00 -29.43
CA ASP A 352 -4.14 -6.48 -30.17
C ASP A 352 -5.31 -6.02 -29.29
N LEU A 353 -5.37 -6.44 -28.03
CA LEU A 353 -6.30 -5.90 -27.05
C LEU A 353 -5.66 -4.68 -26.34
N LYS A 354 -5.81 -3.52 -26.94
CA LYS A 354 -5.26 -2.25 -26.44
C LYS A 354 -6.25 -1.59 -25.49
N PHE A 355 -6.18 -1.97 -24.21
CA PHE A 355 -6.91 -1.27 -23.16
C PHE A 355 -6.05 -0.21 -22.48
N GLU A 356 -6.64 0.95 -22.20
CA GLU A 356 -6.10 1.82 -21.15
C GLU A 356 -6.53 1.30 -19.77
N LEU A 357 -5.62 1.36 -18.78
CA LEU A 357 -5.92 0.88 -17.43
C LEU A 357 -6.63 1.95 -16.60
N ILE A 358 -7.68 1.55 -15.87
CA ILE A 358 -8.29 2.32 -14.80
C ILE A 358 -7.96 1.62 -13.48
N GLU A 359 -7.17 2.28 -12.62
CA GLU A 359 -6.68 1.76 -11.35
C GLU A 359 -7.18 2.62 -10.18
N PRO A 360 -8.46 2.52 -9.80
CA PRO A 360 -9.06 3.44 -8.83
C PRO A 360 -8.51 3.27 -7.39
N LEU A 361 -7.81 2.17 -7.12
CA LEU A 361 -7.26 1.83 -5.80
C LEU A 361 -5.75 2.03 -5.71
N ARG A 362 -5.11 2.52 -6.79
CA ARG A 362 -3.65 2.62 -6.93
C ARG A 362 -2.93 3.30 -5.77
N TYR A 363 -3.59 4.24 -5.12
CA TYR A 363 -3.06 5.02 -4.00
C TYR A 363 -3.66 4.62 -2.65
N LEU A 364 -4.36 3.49 -2.55
CA LEU A 364 -5.01 3.03 -1.33
C LEU A 364 -4.29 1.84 -0.72
N PHE A 365 -4.16 1.87 0.60
CA PHE A 365 -3.79 0.67 1.36
C PHE A 365 -4.99 -0.28 1.48
N LYS A 366 -4.73 -1.55 1.81
CA LYS A 366 -5.76 -2.60 1.89
C LYS A 366 -6.88 -2.31 2.90
N ASP A 367 -6.55 -1.66 4.00
CA ASP A 367 -7.51 -1.22 5.01
C ASP A 367 -8.39 -0.05 4.52
N GLU A 368 -7.81 0.89 3.77
CA GLU A 368 -8.56 1.97 3.12
C GLU A 368 -9.52 1.40 2.05
N VAL A 369 -9.08 0.44 1.25
CA VAL A 369 -9.93 -0.27 0.29
C VAL A 369 -11.13 -0.91 0.98
N ARG A 370 -10.91 -1.57 2.12
CA ARG A 370 -12.00 -2.16 2.91
C ARG A 370 -12.94 -1.11 3.48
N ALA A 371 -12.40 0.02 3.96
CA ALA A 371 -13.20 1.12 4.48
C ALA A 371 -14.06 1.77 3.39
N VAL A 372 -13.50 1.97 2.19
CA VAL A 372 -14.23 2.43 1.00
C VAL A 372 -15.35 1.45 0.63
N GLY A 373 -15.05 0.16 0.56
CA GLY A 373 -16.05 -0.88 0.22
C GLY A 373 -17.17 -1.00 1.26
N ALA A 374 -16.88 -0.71 2.53
CA ALA A 374 -17.87 -0.72 3.61
C ALA A 374 -18.71 0.57 3.70
N SER A 375 -18.33 1.63 2.97
CA SER A 375 -19.06 2.89 2.96
C SER A 375 -20.47 2.72 2.37
N LYS A 376 -21.47 3.33 3.02
CA LYS A 376 -22.84 3.38 2.51
C LYS A 376 -22.94 4.00 1.11
N LYS A 377 -21.98 4.81 0.72
CA LYS A 377 -21.91 5.43 -0.62
C LYS A 377 -21.62 4.41 -1.74
N ILE A 378 -20.96 3.30 -1.44
CA ILE A 378 -20.65 2.23 -2.41
C ILE A 378 -21.70 1.13 -2.37
N ASN A 379 -22.32 0.88 -1.22
CA ASN A 379 -23.34 -0.14 -1.01
C ASN A 379 -22.93 -1.57 -1.45
N LEU A 380 -21.65 -1.88 -1.31
CA LEU A 380 -21.10 -3.19 -1.59
C LEU A 380 -21.17 -4.06 -0.31
N LEU A 381 -22.36 -4.49 0.11
CA LEU A 381 -22.54 -5.31 1.31
C LEU A 381 -23.14 -6.69 0.98
N PRO A 382 -22.71 -7.74 1.72
CA PRO A 382 -21.46 -7.82 2.50
C PRO A 382 -20.30 -8.28 1.60
N ILE A 383 -19.20 -7.57 1.60
CA ILE A 383 -17.95 -8.15 1.06
C ILE A 383 -17.69 -9.40 1.90
N PRO A 384 -17.54 -10.58 1.30
CA PRO A 384 -17.23 -11.79 2.06
C PRO A 384 -16.00 -11.50 2.91
N ARG A 385 -16.20 -11.33 4.22
CA ARG A 385 -15.07 -11.33 5.13
C ARG A 385 -14.41 -12.67 4.88
N SER A 386 -13.13 -12.68 4.56
CA SER A 386 -12.33 -13.88 4.70
C SER A 386 -12.53 -14.36 6.14
N VAL A 387 -13.49 -15.24 6.31
CA VAL A 387 -13.79 -15.82 7.60
C VAL A 387 -12.56 -16.63 7.91
N LYS A 388 -11.73 -16.18 8.85
CA LYS A 388 -10.90 -17.05 9.65
C LYS A 388 -11.84 -17.92 10.46
N ARG A 389 -12.57 -18.82 9.79
CA ARG A 389 -13.16 -19.96 10.43
C ARG A 389 -12.11 -21.05 10.42
N ARG A 390 -11.59 -21.32 11.59
CA ARG A 390 -11.17 -22.68 11.92
C ARG A 390 -12.27 -23.60 11.39
N PHE A 391 -11.86 -24.64 10.67
CA PHE A 391 -12.60 -25.83 10.21
C PHE A 391 -12.77 -25.97 8.69
N GLY A 392 -12.12 -27.00 8.20
CA GLY A 392 -12.52 -27.90 7.14
C GLY A 392 -12.91 -27.25 5.81
N VAL A 393 -11.93 -27.12 4.93
CA VAL A 393 -12.19 -26.90 3.50
C VAL A 393 -12.95 -28.11 2.99
N ARG A 394 -14.28 -28.03 2.93
CA ARG A 394 -15.09 -28.98 2.18
C ARG A 394 -15.07 -28.55 0.72
N TRP A 395 -14.19 -29.12 -0.04
CA TRP A 395 -14.24 -29.06 -1.49
C TRP A 395 -15.51 -29.77 -1.93
N ARG A 396 -16.34 -29.12 -2.75
CA ARG A 396 -17.44 -29.76 -3.42
C ARG A 396 -16.88 -30.55 -4.61
N LEU A 397 -16.34 -31.73 -4.34
CA LEU A 397 -16.23 -32.75 -5.37
C LEU A 397 -17.66 -33.22 -5.71
N ARG A 398 -18.25 -32.63 -6.73
CA ARG A 398 -19.34 -33.31 -7.42
C ARG A 398 -18.76 -34.59 -7.97
N SER A 399 -19.34 -35.69 -7.54
CA SER A 399 -19.01 -37.05 -7.92
C SER A 399 -18.87 -37.19 -9.44
N ILE A 400 -17.65 -37.24 -9.93
CA ILE A 400 -17.34 -37.96 -11.14
C ILE A 400 -17.24 -39.40 -10.68
N THR A 401 -18.24 -40.20 -11.06
CA THR A 401 -18.32 -41.60 -10.78
C THR A 401 -17.11 -42.34 -11.30
N ALA A 402 -16.40 -42.88 -10.35
CA ALA A 402 -15.64 -44.11 -10.27
C ALA A 402 -14.97 -44.69 -11.52
N ARG A 403 -13.69 -44.74 -11.46
CA ARG A 403 -12.83 -45.96 -11.39
C ARG A 403 -11.37 -45.55 -11.50
N ALA A 404 -10.70 -45.55 -10.40
CA ALA A 404 -9.36 -46.11 -10.20
C ALA A 404 -8.72 -45.59 -8.92
N ALA A 405 -8.50 -46.52 -8.03
CA ALA A 405 -7.37 -46.69 -7.08
C ALA A 405 -6.78 -45.48 -6.33
N SER A 406 -7.00 -45.55 -5.02
CA SER A 406 -6.09 -45.21 -3.90
C SER A 406 -4.79 -44.47 -4.24
N SER A 407 -4.72 -43.21 -3.86
CA SER A 407 -3.49 -42.61 -3.36
C SER A 407 -3.84 -41.48 -2.38
N THR A 408 -3.42 -41.64 -1.17
CA THR A 408 -3.55 -40.75 -0.04
C THR A 408 -2.74 -39.50 -0.30
N ILE A 409 -3.39 -38.33 -0.32
CA ILE A 409 -2.70 -37.05 -0.38
C ILE A 409 -2.61 -36.48 1.04
N TRP A 410 -1.43 -36.46 1.60
CA TRP A 410 -1.09 -35.69 2.79
C TRP A 410 -0.88 -34.23 2.38
N VAL A 411 -1.55 -33.31 3.04
CA VAL A 411 -1.27 -31.88 2.99
C VAL A 411 -0.88 -31.49 4.41
N GLU A 412 0.41 -31.26 4.61
CA GLU A 412 0.91 -30.62 5.81
C GLU A 412 0.62 -29.13 5.81
N ARG A 413 0.50 -28.61 7.00
CA ARG A 413 -0.04 -27.34 7.55
C ARG A 413 0.46 -26.04 6.93
#